data_4e72ffd7dbea3abcbdcc73f34ecc0496
#
_entry.id   4e72ffd7dbea3abcbdcc73f34ecc0496
#
_cell.length_a   1.000
_cell.length_b   1.000
_cell.length_c   1.000
_cell.angle_alpha   90.00
_cell.angle_beta   90.00
_cell.angle_gamma   90.00
#
_symmetry.space_group_name_H-M   'P 1'
#
loop_
_entity.id
_entity.type
_entity.pdbx_description
1 polymer ?
#
loop_
_entity_poly.entity_id
_entity_poly.type
_entity_poly.pdbx_seq_one_letter_code
_entity_poly.pdbx_strand_id
1 'polypeptide(L)'
;MYYYIYFFIFLIIIYASLYYIFDDELIIYQVEAKHFDFNLLYKKQPIIIQDSIKNIDEILVDWFNYNIIEHDVLIPNIWSWNRNNYKYFLIYADPSESNSVEITLGNPRTIHENNIPVSPDRLPQHNQQLTTILLNKSKLLIIPFKWFYHINIISGNPRFFGIHDYITYGLSFGGVKGK
;
A
#
# COMPACT_ATOMS: atom_id res chain seq x y z
N MET A 1 26.79 -19.41 22.65
CA MET A 1 26.75 -18.54 21.45
C MET A 1 25.54 -18.87 20.53
N TYR A 2 25.26 -20.12 20.21
CA TYR A 2 24.16 -20.55 19.34
C TYR A 2 22.75 -20.14 19.83
N TYR A 3 22.49 -20.12 21.14
CA TYR A 3 21.19 -19.73 21.71
C TYR A 3 20.77 -18.31 21.36
N TYR A 4 21.72 -17.37 21.29
CA TYR A 4 21.41 -15.99 20.88
C TYR A 4 21.03 -15.89 19.42
N ILE A 5 21.65 -16.71 18.55
CA ILE A 5 21.31 -16.76 17.12
C ILE A 5 19.88 -17.27 16.94
N TYR A 6 19.52 -18.38 17.61
CA TYR A 6 18.15 -18.91 17.53
C TYR A 6 17.12 -17.92 18.09
N PHE A 7 17.47 -17.22 19.17
CA PHE A 7 16.60 -16.19 19.74
C PHE A 7 16.36 -15.04 18.74
N PHE A 8 17.41 -14.55 18.08
CA PHE A 8 17.28 -13.52 17.05
C PHE A 8 16.44 -13.99 15.84
N ILE A 9 16.68 -15.19 15.35
CA ILE A 9 15.89 -15.79 14.27
C ILE A 9 14.41 -15.86 14.68
N PHE A 10 14.12 -16.31 15.89
CA PHE A 10 12.76 -16.38 16.43
C PHE A 10 12.09 -15.01 16.47
N LEU A 11 12.78 -13.96 16.92
CA LEU A 11 12.26 -12.59 16.91
C LEU A 11 11.95 -12.09 15.49
N ILE A 12 12.83 -12.39 14.51
CA ILE A 12 12.60 -12.04 13.11
C ILE A 12 11.36 -12.74 12.57
N ILE A 13 11.17 -14.02 12.87
CA ILE A 13 9.99 -14.78 12.45
C ILE A 13 8.72 -14.21 13.06
N ILE A 14 8.72 -13.88 14.36
CA ILE A 14 7.56 -13.24 15.00
C ILE A 14 7.26 -11.91 14.32
N TYR A 15 8.26 -11.06 14.14
CA TYR A 15 8.09 -9.76 13.51
C TYR A 15 7.54 -9.89 12.08
N ALA A 16 8.11 -10.79 11.27
CA ALA A 16 7.61 -11.06 9.92
C ALA A 16 6.15 -11.57 9.93
N SER A 17 5.81 -12.43 10.90
CA SER A 17 4.44 -12.95 11.05
C SER A 17 3.43 -11.87 11.33
N LEU A 18 3.81 -10.80 12.05
CA LEU A 18 2.93 -9.67 12.33
C LEU A 18 2.46 -8.96 11.07
N TYR A 19 3.23 -8.98 9.97
CA TYR A 19 2.82 -8.39 8.70
C TYR A 19 1.61 -9.08 8.06
N TYR A 20 1.35 -10.35 8.40
CA TYR A 20 0.27 -11.17 7.84
C TYR A 20 -1.00 -11.19 8.69
N ILE A 21 -1.05 -10.40 9.77
CA ILE A 21 -2.26 -10.23 10.58
C ILE A 21 -3.03 -9.04 10.02
N PHE A 22 -4.25 -9.28 9.55
CA PHE A 22 -5.14 -8.27 8.98
C PHE A 22 -6.49 -8.29 9.69
N ASP A 23 -7.13 -7.13 9.79
CA ASP A 23 -8.48 -7.01 10.30
C ASP A 23 -9.51 -7.48 9.25
N ASP A 24 -10.66 -7.97 9.72
CA ASP A 24 -11.75 -8.45 8.87
C ASP A 24 -12.46 -7.29 8.16
N GLU A 25 -12.48 -6.12 8.79
CA GLU A 25 -13.18 -4.95 8.27
C GLU A 25 -12.28 -4.13 7.35
N LEU A 26 -12.86 -3.60 6.28
CA LEU A 26 -12.23 -2.62 5.42
C LEU A 26 -12.59 -1.23 5.91
N ILE A 27 -11.63 -0.54 6.51
CA ILE A 27 -11.75 0.83 6.98
C ILE A 27 -10.78 1.71 6.19
N ILE A 28 -11.24 2.84 5.68
CA ILE A 28 -10.37 3.83 5.05
C ILE A 28 -10.29 5.03 5.98
N TYR A 29 -9.09 5.28 6.50
CA TYR A 29 -8.84 6.47 7.29
C TYR A 29 -8.66 7.69 6.40
N GLN A 30 -9.30 8.79 6.75
CA GLN A 30 -9.15 10.07 6.06
C GLN A 30 -8.65 11.09 7.09
N VAL A 31 -7.45 11.61 6.86
CA VAL A 31 -6.77 12.49 7.81
C VAL A 31 -6.12 13.67 7.09
N GLU A 32 -5.91 14.75 7.81
CA GLU A 32 -5.09 15.88 7.36
C GLU A 32 -3.61 15.63 7.70
N ALA A 33 -2.68 16.06 6.85
CA ALA A 33 -1.25 15.82 7.05
C ALA A 33 -0.74 16.35 8.40
N LYS A 34 -1.21 17.52 8.82
CA LYS A 34 -0.85 18.12 10.11
C LYS A 34 -1.34 17.36 11.35
N HIS A 35 -2.37 16.51 11.19
CA HIS A 35 -2.96 15.68 12.24
C HIS A 35 -2.65 14.18 12.03
N PHE A 36 -1.67 13.88 11.16
CA PHE A 36 -1.31 12.51 10.90
C PHE A 36 -0.66 11.86 12.12
N ASP A 37 -1.31 10.81 12.62
CA ASP A 37 -0.78 9.99 13.70
C ASP A 37 -0.15 8.73 13.10
N PHE A 38 1.14 8.52 13.36
CA PHE A 38 1.87 7.33 12.90
C PHE A 38 1.29 6.02 13.43
N ASN A 39 0.53 6.04 14.53
CA ASN A 39 -0.19 4.88 15.03
C ASN A 39 -1.21 4.33 14.03
N LEU A 40 -1.72 5.17 13.10
CA LEU A 40 -2.60 4.74 12.04
C LEU A 40 -1.93 3.75 11.07
N LEU A 41 -0.62 3.88 10.87
CA LEU A 41 0.14 2.94 10.03
C LEU A 41 0.14 1.51 10.59
N TYR A 42 0.06 1.36 11.92
CA TYR A 42 -0.02 0.04 12.57
C TYR A 42 -1.39 -0.62 12.42
N LYS A 43 -2.43 0.14 12.08
CA LYS A 43 -3.77 -0.40 11.80
C LYS A 43 -3.83 -1.20 10.51
N LYS A 44 -2.83 -1.07 9.63
CA LYS A 44 -2.73 -1.77 8.34
C LYS A 44 -3.97 -1.60 7.46
N GLN A 45 -4.60 -0.47 7.57
CA GLN A 45 -5.74 -0.04 6.77
C GLN A 45 -5.30 1.08 5.81
N PRO A 46 -5.94 1.24 4.66
CA PRO A 46 -5.63 2.33 3.74
C PRO A 46 -5.89 3.70 4.37
N ILE A 47 -4.99 4.66 4.08
CA ILE A 47 -5.05 6.01 4.64
C ILE A 47 -5.02 7.01 3.49
N ILE A 48 -5.98 7.94 3.48
CA ILE A 48 -6.02 9.07 2.54
C ILE A 48 -5.62 10.32 3.30
N ILE A 49 -4.59 11.01 2.81
CA ILE A 49 -4.25 12.35 3.26
C ILE A 49 -5.04 13.34 2.42
N GLN A 50 -5.93 14.08 3.10
CA GLN A 50 -6.91 14.97 2.45
C GLN A 50 -6.34 16.34 2.08
N ASP A 51 -5.28 16.75 2.77
CA ASP A 51 -4.68 18.07 2.57
C ASP A 51 -4.00 18.18 1.20
N SER A 52 -3.90 19.42 0.75
CA SER A 52 -3.11 19.77 -0.41
C SER A 52 -1.61 19.63 -0.11
N ILE A 53 -1.07 18.47 -0.39
CA ILE A 53 0.37 18.20 -0.29
C ILE A 53 1.05 18.95 -1.43
N LYS A 54 1.94 19.89 -1.09
CA LYS A 54 2.68 20.69 -2.07
C LYS A 54 3.96 20.00 -2.51
N ASN A 55 4.63 19.33 -1.59
CA ASN A 55 5.89 18.65 -1.82
C ASN A 55 5.85 17.27 -1.17
N ILE A 56 5.75 16.24 -1.99
CA ILE A 56 5.71 14.85 -1.51
C ILE A 56 7.08 14.42 -0.98
N ASP A 57 8.18 14.93 -1.54
CA ASP A 57 9.52 14.52 -1.15
C ASP A 57 9.85 14.94 0.29
N GLU A 58 9.32 16.07 0.77
CA GLU A 58 9.41 16.46 2.20
C GLU A 58 8.69 15.45 3.09
N ILE A 59 7.47 15.05 2.74
CA ILE A 59 6.71 14.06 3.50
C ILE A 59 7.44 12.70 3.52
N LEU A 60 8.02 12.27 2.40
CA LEU A 60 8.76 11.03 2.34
C LEU A 60 9.96 11.04 3.30
N VAL A 61 10.72 12.13 3.31
CA VAL A 61 11.87 12.28 4.20
C VAL A 61 11.44 12.35 5.67
N ASP A 62 10.41 13.14 5.99
CA ASP A 62 9.98 13.35 7.37
C ASP A 62 9.31 12.12 7.98
N TRP A 63 8.47 11.43 7.20
CA TRP A 63 7.66 10.31 7.72
C TRP A 63 8.35 8.96 7.62
N PHE A 64 9.26 8.79 6.65
CA PHE A 64 9.85 7.50 6.32
C PHE A 64 11.39 7.52 6.28
N ASN A 65 12.03 8.43 7.02
CA ASN A 65 13.49 8.62 7.04
C ASN A 65 14.31 7.38 7.42
N TYR A 66 13.71 6.41 8.13
CA TYR A 66 14.36 5.13 8.51
C TYR A 66 13.98 3.98 7.57
N ASN A 67 13.30 4.27 6.48
CA ASN A 67 12.83 3.28 5.52
C ASN A 67 13.62 3.37 4.20
N ILE A 68 13.59 2.28 3.44
CA ILE A 68 14.08 2.28 2.07
C ILE A 68 12.95 2.79 1.19
N ILE A 69 13.18 3.88 0.44
CA ILE A 69 12.20 4.52 -0.41
C ILE A 69 12.56 4.24 -1.87
N GLU A 70 11.64 3.62 -2.59
CA GLU A 70 11.70 3.47 -4.04
C GLU A 70 10.84 4.55 -4.67
N HIS A 71 11.46 5.40 -5.50
CA HIS A 71 10.78 6.45 -6.25
C HIS A 71 10.31 5.93 -7.61
N ASP A 72 9.22 6.48 -8.12
CA ASP A 72 8.68 6.22 -9.46
C ASP A 72 8.51 4.73 -9.76
N VAL A 73 7.90 4.03 -8.80
CA VAL A 73 7.62 2.59 -8.90
C VAL A 73 6.79 2.31 -10.14
N LEU A 74 7.28 1.42 -10.98
CA LEU A 74 6.53 0.96 -12.14
C LEU A 74 5.42 0.01 -11.69
N ILE A 75 4.18 0.33 -12.05
CA ILE A 75 3.07 -0.58 -11.86
C ILE A 75 3.15 -1.65 -12.95
N PRO A 76 3.30 -2.93 -12.57
CA PRO A 76 3.52 -4.00 -13.55
C PRO A 76 2.40 -4.11 -14.58
N ASN A 77 1.18 -3.85 -14.16
CA ASN A 77 0.01 -3.89 -15.04
C ASN A 77 -1.11 -3.00 -14.49
N ILE A 78 -1.37 -1.89 -15.17
CA ILE A 78 -2.47 -0.96 -14.82
C ILE A 78 -3.87 -1.54 -15.14
N TRP A 79 -3.94 -2.60 -15.96
CA TRP A 79 -5.20 -3.24 -16.37
C TRP A 79 -5.56 -4.46 -15.53
N SER A 80 -4.75 -4.79 -14.53
CA SER A 80 -4.97 -5.96 -13.68
C SER A 80 -4.88 -5.60 -12.20
N TRP A 81 -5.38 -6.50 -11.39
CA TRP A 81 -5.17 -6.45 -9.97
C TRP A 81 -3.70 -6.68 -9.64
N ASN A 82 -3.18 -5.84 -8.78
CA ASN A 82 -1.84 -5.93 -8.23
C ASN A 82 -1.92 -6.19 -6.73
N ARG A 83 -0.89 -6.81 -6.17
CA ARG A 83 -0.75 -7.00 -4.74
C ARG A 83 0.41 -6.15 -4.23
N ASN A 84 0.17 -5.37 -3.20
CA ASN A 84 1.21 -4.55 -2.61
C ASN A 84 2.25 -5.41 -1.87
N ASN A 85 3.50 -5.38 -2.32
CA ASN A 85 4.65 -6.04 -1.69
C ASN A 85 5.57 -5.08 -0.92
N TYR A 86 5.28 -3.78 -0.94
CA TYR A 86 5.93 -2.78 -0.13
C TYR A 86 5.31 -2.77 1.28
N LYS A 87 6.06 -2.31 2.28
CA LYS A 87 5.48 -2.04 3.60
C LYS A 87 4.31 -1.07 3.48
N TYR A 88 4.55 0.00 2.71
CA TYR A 88 3.52 0.95 2.28
C TYR A 88 3.73 1.28 0.81
N PHE A 89 2.68 1.24 0.03
CA PHE A 89 2.67 1.72 -1.34
C PHE A 89 1.91 3.05 -1.37
N LEU A 90 2.55 4.09 -1.88
CA LEU A 90 2.02 5.43 -1.90
C LEU A 90 1.63 5.83 -3.32
N ILE A 91 0.45 6.41 -3.45
CA ILE A 91 -0.06 6.97 -4.70
C ILE A 91 -0.31 8.45 -4.46
N TYR A 92 0.42 9.30 -5.17
CA TYR A 92 0.33 10.75 -5.05
C TYR A 92 -0.19 11.39 -6.34
N ALA A 93 -1.29 12.12 -6.22
CA ALA A 93 -1.85 12.92 -7.31
C ALA A 93 -1.20 14.31 -7.28
N ASP A 94 -0.13 14.51 -8.09
CA ASP A 94 0.66 15.73 -8.13
C ASP A 94 -0.21 16.97 -8.38
N PRO A 95 0.01 18.11 -7.67
CA PRO A 95 -0.75 19.33 -7.84
C PRO A 95 -0.46 20.08 -9.14
N SER A 96 0.68 19.84 -9.78
CA SER A 96 1.08 20.54 -11.01
C SER A 96 0.23 20.17 -12.21
N GLU A 97 -0.42 19.00 -12.17
CA GLU A 97 -1.27 18.49 -13.23
C GLU A 97 -2.71 18.28 -12.75
N SER A 98 -3.66 18.17 -13.67
CA SER A 98 -5.04 17.77 -13.34
C SER A 98 -5.11 16.26 -13.13
N ASN A 99 -4.45 15.78 -12.10
CA ASN A 99 -4.40 14.35 -11.78
C ASN A 99 -5.72 13.87 -11.17
N SER A 100 -6.24 12.79 -11.73
CA SER A 100 -7.38 12.05 -11.18
C SER A 100 -7.14 10.57 -11.40
N VAL A 101 -7.13 9.81 -10.31
CA VAL A 101 -6.86 8.37 -10.31
C VAL A 101 -7.95 7.67 -9.52
N GLU A 102 -8.55 6.68 -10.14
CA GLU A 102 -9.49 5.78 -9.49
C GLU A 102 -8.73 4.55 -9.01
N ILE A 103 -8.84 4.25 -7.73
CA ILE A 103 -8.17 3.12 -7.10
C ILE A 103 -9.22 2.22 -6.45
N THR A 104 -9.31 0.97 -6.90
CA THR A 104 -10.13 -0.03 -6.23
C THR A 104 -9.23 -0.86 -5.31
N LEU A 105 -9.59 -0.91 -4.04
CA LEU A 105 -8.86 -1.62 -2.99
C LEU A 105 -9.59 -2.89 -2.57
N GLY A 106 -8.82 -3.91 -2.26
CA GLY A 106 -9.33 -5.18 -1.74
C GLY A 106 -8.61 -5.62 -0.48
N ASN A 107 -9.40 -5.98 0.54
CA ASN A 107 -8.86 -6.46 1.81
C ASN A 107 -8.15 -7.82 1.62
N PRO A 108 -6.88 -7.98 2.03
CA PRO A 108 -6.11 -9.21 1.87
C PRO A 108 -6.69 -10.41 2.63
N ARG A 109 -7.57 -10.20 3.59
CA ARG A 109 -8.24 -11.27 4.33
C ARG A 109 -9.44 -11.84 3.59
N THR A 110 -10.16 -11.00 2.86
CA THR A 110 -11.38 -11.40 2.14
C THR A 110 -11.11 -11.77 0.68
N ILE A 111 -9.99 -11.31 0.13
CA ILE A 111 -9.58 -11.61 -1.24
C ILE A 111 -8.41 -12.59 -1.20
N HIS A 112 -8.59 -13.76 -1.78
CA HIS A 112 -7.52 -14.74 -2.00
C HIS A 112 -7.04 -14.67 -3.46
N GLU A 113 -5.76 -14.97 -3.69
CA GLU A 113 -5.14 -14.92 -5.03
C GLU A 113 -5.92 -15.72 -6.10
N ASN A 114 -6.57 -16.82 -5.68
CA ASN A 114 -7.37 -17.65 -6.58
C ASN A 114 -8.75 -17.07 -6.90
N ASN A 115 -9.19 -16.03 -6.20
CA ASN A 115 -10.52 -15.43 -6.31
C ASN A 115 -10.47 -13.95 -6.69
N ILE A 116 -9.32 -13.49 -7.20
CA ILE A 116 -9.18 -12.11 -7.67
C ILE A 116 -10.12 -11.92 -8.87
N PRO A 117 -10.99 -10.91 -8.88
CA PRO A 117 -11.84 -10.62 -10.02
C PRO A 117 -10.99 -10.43 -11.28
N VAL A 118 -11.31 -11.12 -12.36
CA VAL A 118 -10.57 -11.02 -13.63
C VAL A 118 -10.68 -9.63 -14.24
N SER A 119 -11.69 -8.87 -13.83
CA SER A 119 -11.91 -7.47 -14.21
C SER A 119 -12.52 -6.71 -13.04
N PRO A 120 -12.13 -5.44 -12.79
CA PRO A 120 -12.75 -4.61 -11.77
C PRO A 120 -14.26 -4.38 -12.00
N ASP A 121 -14.73 -4.52 -13.25
CA ASP A 121 -16.15 -4.36 -13.62
C ASP A 121 -17.01 -5.56 -13.24
N ARG A 122 -16.43 -6.69 -12.85
CA ARG A 122 -17.22 -7.83 -12.36
C ARG A 122 -17.56 -7.60 -10.90
N LEU A 123 -18.85 -7.72 -10.59
CA LEU A 123 -19.36 -7.69 -9.22
C LEU A 123 -18.54 -8.63 -8.33
N PRO A 124 -18.12 -8.17 -7.13
CA PRO A 124 -17.38 -8.99 -6.19
C PRO A 124 -18.20 -10.25 -5.87
N GLN A 125 -17.52 -11.39 -5.79
CA GLN A 125 -18.14 -12.61 -5.29
C GLN A 125 -18.59 -12.38 -3.84
N HIS A 126 -19.65 -13.06 -3.44
CA HIS A 126 -20.24 -13.00 -2.10
C HIS A 126 -19.12 -13.05 -1.04
N ASN A 127 -18.98 -11.98 -0.22
CA ASN A 127 -17.99 -11.75 0.84
C ASN A 127 -16.67 -11.03 0.45
N GLN A 128 -16.48 -10.58 -0.78
CA GLN A 128 -15.32 -9.73 -1.09
C GLN A 128 -15.59 -8.27 -0.69
N GLN A 129 -14.74 -7.73 0.16
CA GLN A 129 -14.81 -6.31 0.51
C GLN A 129 -13.92 -5.52 -0.46
N LEU A 130 -14.57 -4.84 -1.40
CA LEU A 130 -13.92 -3.92 -2.33
C LEU A 130 -14.39 -2.50 -2.06
N THR A 131 -13.50 -1.56 -2.20
CA THR A 131 -13.82 -0.13 -2.11
C THR A 131 -13.08 0.63 -3.19
N THR A 132 -13.79 1.51 -3.88
CA THR A 132 -13.23 2.39 -4.90
C THR A 132 -13.06 3.80 -4.34
N ILE A 133 -11.87 4.36 -4.54
CA ILE A 133 -11.45 5.68 -4.12
C ILE A 133 -11.12 6.50 -5.36
N LEU A 134 -11.66 7.71 -5.43
CA LEU A 134 -11.23 8.69 -6.41
C LEU A 134 -10.21 9.63 -5.76
N LEU A 135 -8.94 9.47 -6.13
CA LEU A 135 -7.84 10.31 -5.65
C LEU A 135 -7.67 11.49 -6.61
N ASN A 136 -7.98 12.66 -6.12
CA ASN A 136 -7.86 13.91 -6.88
C ASN A 136 -6.57 14.65 -6.52
N LYS A 137 -6.29 15.70 -7.28
CA LYS A 137 -5.16 16.61 -7.15
C LYS A 137 -4.72 16.86 -5.70
N SER A 138 -3.42 16.77 -5.46
CA SER A 138 -2.73 17.07 -4.20
C SER A 138 -3.02 16.12 -3.03
N LYS A 139 -3.69 15.00 -3.27
CA LYS A 139 -3.96 13.98 -2.25
C LYS A 139 -2.97 12.83 -2.33
N LEU A 140 -2.77 12.19 -1.19
CA LEU A 140 -1.91 11.02 -1.04
C LEU A 140 -2.73 9.85 -0.50
N LEU A 141 -2.61 8.69 -1.14
CA LEU A 141 -3.14 7.43 -0.63
C LEU A 141 -1.96 6.54 -0.18
N ILE A 142 -2.06 5.99 1.01
CA ILE A 142 -1.12 5.02 1.57
C ILE A 142 -1.81 3.66 1.62
N ILE A 143 -1.27 2.69 0.90
CA ILE A 143 -1.78 1.31 0.84
C ILE A 143 -0.84 0.40 1.62
N PRO A 144 -1.30 -0.30 2.67
CA PRO A 144 -0.46 -1.18 3.48
C PRO A 144 -0.03 -2.45 2.75
N PHE A 145 0.93 -3.17 3.34
CA PHE A 145 1.46 -4.44 2.84
C PHE A 145 0.36 -5.48 2.56
N LYS A 146 0.52 -6.18 1.43
CA LYS A 146 -0.35 -7.27 0.94
C LYS A 146 -1.76 -6.87 0.52
N TRP A 147 -2.16 -5.62 0.64
CA TRP A 147 -3.43 -5.16 0.07
C TRP A 147 -3.46 -5.36 -1.45
N PHE A 148 -4.62 -5.75 -1.95
CA PHE A 148 -4.87 -5.80 -3.39
C PHE A 148 -5.33 -4.43 -3.87
N TYR A 149 -4.88 -4.04 -5.06
CA TYR A 149 -5.27 -2.79 -5.66
C TYR A 149 -5.36 -2.90 -7.18
N HIS A 150 -6.28 -2.15 -7.73
CA HIS A 150 -6.40 -1.90 -9.16
C HIS A 150 -6.39 -0.39 -9.37
N ILE A 151 -5.62 0.08 -10.35
CA ILE A 151 -5.46 1.51 -10.65
C ILE A 151 -5.99 1.80 -12.04
N ASN A 152 -6.85 2.81 -12.13
CA ASN A 152 -7.33 3.38 -13.37
C ASN A 152 -6.97 4.87 -13.41
N ILE A 153 -6.00 5.26 -14.25
CA ILE A 153 -5.59 6.65 -14.41
C ILE A 153 -6.58 7.33 -15.34
N ILE A 154 -7.40 8.23 -14.78
CA ILE A 154 -8.40 8.99 -15.54
C ILE A 154 -7.75 10.17 -16.26
N SER A 155 -6.85 10.89 -15.55
CA SER A 155 -6.13 12.03 -16.12
C SER A 155 -4.82 12.28 -15.37
N GLY A 156 -3.86 12.91 -16.07
CA GLY A 156 -2.58 13.32 -15.52
C GLY A 156 -1.58 12.20 -15.33
N ASN A 157 -0.54 12.46 -14.53
CA ASN A 157 0.57 11.56 -14.31
C ASN A 157 0.84 11.39 -12.80
N PRO A 158 0.13 10.51 -12.11
CA PRO A 158 0.33 10.28 -10.68
C PRO A 158 1.72 9.69 -10.42
N ARG A 159 2.30 10.02 -9.27
CA ARG A 159 3.58 9.47 -8.82
C ARG A 159 3.35 8.32 -7.85
N PHE A 160 4.19 7.29 -7.94
CA PHE A 160 4.11 6.08 -7.15
C PHE A 160 5.39 5.86 -6.37
N PHE A 161 5.26 5.51 -5.07
CA PHE A 161 6.41 5.27 -4.22
C PHE A 161 6.24 3.97 -3.45
N GLY A 162 7.33 3.21 -3.32
CA GLY A 162 7.41 2.01 -2.50
C GLY A 162 8.22 2.27 -1.24
N ILE A 163 7.65 1.97 -0.09
CA ILE A 163 8.32 2.11 1.20
C ILE A 163 8.58 0.72 1.77
N HIS A 164 9.84 0.42 2.06
CA HIS A 164 10.26 -0.83 2.70
C HIS A 164 10.91 -0.57 4.05
N ASP A 165 10.75 -1.48 4.98
CA ASP A 165 11.76 -1.74 6.00
C ASP A 165 12.62 -2.94 5.57
N TYR A 166 13.64 -3.28 6.35
CA TYR A 166 14.57 -4.37 6.01
C TYR A 166 13.88 -5.73 5.89
N ILE A 167 12.79 -5.95 6.63
CA ILE A 167 12.04 -7.20 6.59
C ILE A 167 11.18 -7.29 5.34
N THR A 168 10.37 -6.27 5.05
CA THR A 168 9.55 -6.24 3.84
C THR A 168 10.39 -6.21 2.58
N TYR A 169 11.55 -5.56 2.61
CA TYR A 169 12.53 -5.60 1.53
C TYR A 169 13.00 -7.04 1.27
N GLY A 170 13.39 -7.77 2.33
CA GLY A 170 13.74 -9.18 2.21
C GLY A 170 12.59 -10.07 1.73
N LEU A 171 11.36 -9.82 2.20
CA LEU A 171 10.17 -10.57 1.79
C LEU A 171 9.74 -10.29 0.34
N SER A 172 10.05 -9.11 -0.22
CA SER A 172 9.73 -8.76 -1.60
C SER A 172 10.54 -9.58 -2.60
N PHE A 173 11.79 -9.93 -2.29
CA PHE A 173 12.62 -10.80 -3.16
C PHE A 173 12.11 -12.24 -3.23
N GLY A 174 11.40 -12.73 -2.23
CA GLY A 174 10.81 -14.08 -2.24
C GLY A 174 9.58 -14.22 -3.14
N GLY A 175 8.96 -13.11 -3.55
CA GLY A 175 7.73 -13.07 -4.36
C GLY A 175 7.93 -12.95 -5.87
N VAL A 176 9.16 -12.70 -6.32
CA VAL A 176 9.45 -12.52 -7.75
C VAL A 176 10.00 -13.81 -8.34
N LYS A 177 9.18 -14.82 -8.50
CA LYS A 177 9.35 -15.90 -9.49
C LYS A 177 8.04 -16.70 -9.63
N GLY A 178 7.10 -16.12 -10.34
CA GLY A 178 6.02 -16.84 -11.01
C GLY A 178 5.96 -16.30 -12.43
N LYS A 179 6.52 -17.07 -13.36
CA LYS A 179 6.42 -16.84 -14.80
C LYS A 179 4.97 -16.92 -15.25
#